data_5647015b230b1686295369aacbeb2ef4
#
_entry.id   5647015b230b1686295369aacbeb2ef4
#
_cell.length_a   1.000
_cell.length_b   1.000
_cell.length_c   1.000
_cell.angle_alpha   90.00
_cell.angle_beta   90.00
_cell.angle_gamma   90.00
#
_symmetry.space_group_name_H-M   'P 1'
#
loop_
_entity.id
_entity.type
_entity.pdbx_description
1 polymer ?
#
loop_
_entity_poly.entity_id
_entity_poly.type
_entity_poly.pdbx_seq_one_letter_code
_entity_poly.pdbx_strand_id
1 'polypeptide(L)'
;ADKLKQSGYELYSDHFFDTVTVKTLDKTEKIYKNALDQGVNIRKVNSEMLAVSFDERKNLYRANQLLKIFNCSETIKETMNEDLANIPKNLLRTSTYLDHPVFNSYHSETEMLRYLKKLEDADIALNRSMIALGSCTMKLNAVSEMIPVTWKEFSQPHPFSPVEQMDGYRELFTDLKNWLRSITGFSGVSLQPNAGAQGEFAGLMVIR
;
A
#
# COMPACT_ATOMS: atom_id res chain seq x y z
N ALA A 1 16.03 -12.71 2.30
CA ALA A 1 17.18 -12.32 3.14
C ALA A 1 18.34 -13.32 2.96
N ASP A 2 18.18 -14.58 3.34
CA ASP A 2 19.28 -15.56 3.40
C ASP A 2 20.00 -15.76 2.06
N LYS A 3 19.25 -15.82 0.95
CA LYS A 3 19.85 -15.94 -0.39
C LYS A 3 20.68 -14.72 -0.80
N LEU A 4 20.28 -13.54 -0.34
CA LEU A 4 21.08 -12.32 -0.53
C LEU A 4 22.38 -12.39 0.30
N LYS A 5 22.29 -12.79 1.56
CA LYS A 5 23.48 -12.99 2.43
C LYS A 5 24.43 -14.05 1.84
N GLN A 6 23.90 -15.19 1.37
CA GLN A 6 24.69 -16.24 0.71
C GLN A 6 25.37 -15.75 -0.56
N SER A 7 24.79 -14.78 -1.25
CA SER A 7 25.38 -14.14 -2.44
C SER A 7 26.33 -12.98 -2.13
N GLY A 8 26.69 -12.79 -0.85
CA GLY A 8 27.66 -11.81 -0.40
C GLY A 8 27.11 -10.41 -0.15
N TYR A 9 25.79 -10.24 -0.08
CA TYR A 9 25.19 -8.98 0.32
C TYR A 9 25.06 -8.88 1.83
N GLU A 10 25.36 -7.70 2.39
CA GLU A 10 25.10 -7.35 3.77
C GLU A 10 23.72 -6.69 3.89
N LEU A 11 22.97 -7.07 4.91
CA LEU A 11 21.71 -6.42 5.22
C LEU A 11 21.93 -5.26 6.20
N TYR A 12 21.12 -4.21 6.09
CA TYR A 12 21.14 -3.08 7.00
C TYR A 12 20.75 -3.48 8.43
N SER A 13 19.83 -4.44 8.57
CA SER A 13 19.37 -4.98 9.85
C SER A 13 19.15 -6.48 9.75
N ASP A 14 19.45 -7.19 10.82
CA ASP A 14 19.11 -8.61 10.97
C ASP A 14 17.66 -8.82 11.38
N HIS A 15 17.00 -7.78 11.88
CA HIS A 15 15.60 -7.81 12.25
C HIS A 15 14.75 -7.08 11.21
N PHE A 16 13.82 -7.77 10.62
CA PHE A 16 12.88 -7.25 9.63
C PHE A 16 11.60 -8.10 9.63
N PHE A 17 10.52 -7.54 9.12
CA PHE A 17 9.27 -8.26 8.92
C PHE A 17 9.10 -8.55 7.41
N ASP A 18 8.60 -7.59 6.66
CA ASP A 18 8.29 -7.70 5.24
C ASP A 18 9.28 -6.92 4.35
N THR A 19 10.08 -6.06 4.92
CA THR A 19 10.99 -5.18 4.20
C THR A 19 12.45 -5.46 4.53
N VAL A 20 13.23 -5.77 3.51
CA VAL A 20 14.67 -6.02 3.62
C VAL A 20 15.43 -4.87 2.98
N THR A 21 16.32 -4.24 3.74
CA THR A 21 17.25 -3.23 3.24
C THR A 21 18.63 -3.84 3.04
N VAL A 22 19.16 -3.73 1.83
CA VAL A 22 20.41 -4.37 1.37
C VAL A 22 21.45 -3.30 1.13
N LYS A 23 22.64 -3.47 1.67
CA LYS A 23 23.82 -2.66 1.35
C LYS A 23 24.35 -3.12 0.00
N THR A 24 24.22 -2.29 -0.99
CA THR A 24 24.58 -2.57 -2.39
C THR A 24 25.84 -1.82 -2.85
N LEU A 25 26.25 -0.81 -2.07
CA LEU A 25 27.45 -0.01 -2.26
C LEU A 25 27.55 0.54 -3.70
N ASP A 26 28.67 0.31 -4.36
CA ASP A 26 28.93 0.72 -5.75
C ASP A 26 28.01 0.07 -6.79
N LYS A 27 27.29 -1.00 -6.43
CA LYS A 27 26.35 -1.71 -7.31
C LYS A 27 24.93 -1.13 -7.31
N THR A 28 24.63 -0.16 -6.45
CA THR A 28 23.27 0.38 -6.23
C THR A 28 22.60 0.81 -7.52
N GLU A 29 23.24 1.67 -8.31
CA GLU A 29 22.66 2.18 -9.56
C GLU A 29 22.44 1.08 -10.59
N LYS A 30 23.39 0.14 -10.70
CA LYS A 30 23.29 -0.97 -11.64
C LYS A 30 22.13 -1.89 -11.31
N ILE A 31 21.95 -2.23 -10.03
CA ILE A 31 20.86 -3.09 -9.57
C ILE A 31 19.53 -2.37 -9.71
N TYR A 32 19.46 -1.09 -9.34
CA TYR A 32 18.27 -0.27 -9.46
C TYR A 32 17.78 -0.17 -10.92
N LYS A 33 18.70 0.13 -11.84
CA LYS A 33 18.39 0.17 -13.27
C LYS A 33 17.93 -1.20 -13.79
N ASN A 34 18.63 -2.27 -13.41
CA ASN A 34 18.23 -3.64 -13.79
C ASN A 34 16.83 -3.99 -13.30
N ALA A 35 16.43 -3.50 -12.12
CA ALA A 35 15.07 -3.68 -11.62
C ALA A 35 14.05 -2.95 -12.50
N LEU A 36 14.29 -1.68 -12.83
CA LEU A 36 13.43 -0.88 -13.71
C LEU A 36 13.30 -1.50 -15.10
N ASP A 37 14.40 -1.96 -15.69
CA ASP A 37 14.44 -2.61 -17.00
C ASP A 37 13.60 -3.92 -17.01
N GLN A 38 13.43 -4.56 -15.86
CA GLN A 38 12.59 -5.75 -15.68
C GLN A 38 11.16 -5.42 -15.18
N GLY A 39 10.76 -4.15 -15.17
CA GLY A 39 9.45 -3.71 -14.72
C GLY A 39 9.22 -3.89 -13.21
N VAL A 40 10.28 -3.80 -12.41
CA VAL A 40 10.21 -3.94 -10.95
C VAL A 40 10.69 -2.66 -10.28
N ASN A 41 9.80 -2.02 -9.53
CA ASN A 41 10.17 -0.90 -8.68
C ASN A 41 10.69 -1.41 -7.34
N ILE A 42 11.89 -0.99 -6.97
CA ILE A 42 12.49 -1.19 -5.65
C ILE A 42 12.87 0.18 -5.07
N ARG A 43 12.85 0.29 -3.75
CA ARG A 43 13.13 1.58 -3.11
C ARG A 43 14.64 1.83 -3.08
N LYS A 44 15.08 2.92 -3.67
CA LYS A 44 16.42 3.45 -3.47
C LYS A 44 16.44 4.27 -2.18
N VAL A 45 17.11 3.74 -1.15
CA VAL A 45 17.20 4.40 0.16
C VAL A 45 18.20 5.55 0.11
N ASN A 46 19.36 5.27 -0.47
CA ASN A 46 20.44 6.25 -0.74
C ASN A 46 21.38 5.70 -1.84
N SER A 47 22.55 6.29 -1.99
CA SER A 47 23.56 5.88 -2.99
C SER A 47 24.16 4.49 -2.77
N GLU A 48 23.97 3.89 -1.59
CA GLU A 48 24.62 2.63 -1.19
C GLU A 48 23.64 1.54 -0.78
N MET A 49 22.33 1.85 -0.72
CA MET A 49 21.32 0.94 -0.18
C MET A 49 20.06 0.90 -1.01
N LEU A 50 19.53 -0.31 -1.19
CA LEU A 50 18.22 -0.59 -1.77
C LEU A 50 17.35 -1.32 -0.77
N ALA A 51 16.06 -1.01 -0.73
CA ALA A 51 15.08 -1.71 0.09
C ALA A 51 14.02 -2.39 -0.78
N VAL A 52 13.61 -3.58 -0.36
CA VAL A 52 12.61 -4.41 -1.03
C VAL A 52 11.57 -4.83 -0.03
N SER A 53 10.32 -4.57 -0.36
CA SER A 53 9.17 -4.98 0.45
C SER A 53 8.38 -6.08 -0.23
N PHE A 54 7.90 -7.02 0.56
CA PHE A 54 7.04 -8.12 0.11
C PHE A 54 5.70 -8.02 0.83
N ASP A 55 4.63 -8.12 0.06
CA ASP A 55 3.27 -8.27 0.56
C ASP A 55 2.77 -9.72 0.31
N GLU A 56 1.59 -10.04 0.80
CA GLU A 56 0.96 -11.36 0.65
C GLU A 56 0.67 -11.74 -0.81
N ARG A 57 0.71 -10.79 -1.74
CA ARG A 57 0.52 -11.02 -3.18
C ARG A 57 1.78 -11.50 -3.88
N LYS A 58 2.93 -11.39 -3.23
CA LYS A 58 4.21 -11.80 -3.79
C LYS A 58 4.40 -13.32 -3.62
N ASN A 59 4.86 -13.96 -4.67
CA ASN A 59 5.06 -15.40 -4.75
C ASN A 59 6.54 -15.74 -5.05
N LEU A 60 6.83 -17.04 -5.09
CA LEU A 60 8.16 -17.56 -5.41
C LEU A 60 8.74 -17.02 -6.71
N TYR A 61 7.90 -16.83 -7.73
CA TYR A 61 8.35 -16.27 -9.00
C TYR A 61 8.92 -14.87 -8.81
N ARG A 62 8.22 -14.00 -8.08
CA ARG A 62 8.67 -12.64 -7.79
C ARG A 62 9.91 -12.61 -6.90
N ALA A 63 9.98 -13.50 -5.91
CA ALA A 63 11.17 -13.62 -5.07
C ALA A 63 12.39 -14.04 -5.89
N ASN A 64 12.25 -15.02 -6.80
CA ASN A 64 13.32 -15.45 -7.68
C ASN A 64 13.68 -14.41 -8.76
N GLN A 65 12.70 -13.64 -9.27
CA GLN A 65 12.97 -12.50 -10.14
C GLN A 65 13.84 -11.46 -9.44
N LEU A 66 13.54 -11.17 -8.16
CA LEU A 66 14.34 -10.27 -7.36
C LEU A 66 15.78 -10.77 -7.19
N LEU A 67 15.96 -12.05 -6.87
CA LEU A 67 17.31 -12.62 -6.75
C LEU A 67 18.11 -12.46 -8.06
N LYS A 68 17.50 -12.65 -9.22
CA LYS A 68 18.12 -12.39 -10.53
C LYS A 68 18.50 -10.93 -10.72
N ILE A 69 17.63 -9.99 -10.29
CA ILE A 69 17.92 -8.55 -10.33
C ILE A 69 19.19 -8.22 -9.53
N PHE A 70 19.38 -8.87 -8.38
CA PHE A 70 20.58 -8.75 -7.56
C PHE A 70 21.77 -9.62 -8.05
N ASN A 71 21.64 -10.28 -9.20
CA ASN A 71 22.63 -11.20 -9.76
C ASN A 71 23.01 -12.37 -8.81
N CYS A 72 22.05 -12.84 -8.02
CA CYS A 72 22.22 -14.03 -7.21
C CYS A 72 22.05 -15.28 -8.11
N SER A 73 22.97 -16.22 -8.00
CA SER A 73 22.93 -17.49 -8.73
C SER A 73 21.93 -18.49 -8.15
N GLU A 74 21.57 -18.30 -6.91
CA GLU A 74 20.69 -19.18 -6.16
C GLU A 74 19.22 -18.88 -6.43
N THR A 75 18.38 -19.93 -6.32
CA THR A 75 16.92 -19.82 -6.42
C THR A 75 16.26 -20.38 -5.17
N ILE A 76 15.06 -19.84 -4.87
CA ILE A 76 14.20 -20.36 -3.81
C ILE A 76 13.28 -21.40 -4.45
N LYS A 77 13.32 -22.65 -3.94
CA LYS A 77 12.50 -23.76 -4.43
C LYS A 77 11.23 -23.95 -3.60
N GLU A 78 11.29 -23.70 -2.28
CA GLU A 78 10.19 -23.81 -1.33
C GLU A 78 10.20 -22.65 -0.35
N THR A 79 9.01 -22.25 0.13
CA THR A 79 8.83 -21.08 0.99
C THR A 79 8.57 -21.42 2.45
N MET A 80 8.51 -22.69 2.79
CA MET A 80 8.08 -23.11 4.13
C MET A 80 9.23 -23.11 5.12
N ASN A 81 9.58 -21.94 5.62
CA ASN A 81 10.15 -21.83 6.96
C ASN A 81 9.14 -21.02 7.78
N GLU A 82 8.39 -21.70 8.64
CA GLU A 82 7.43 -21.07 9.57
C GLU A 82 8.14 -20.24 10.66
N ASP A 83 9.47 -20.26 10.67
CA ASP A 83 10.24 -19.45 11.58
C ASP A 83 10.13 -17.97 11.22
N LEU A 84 9.35 -17.26 11.99
CA LEU A 84 9.43 -15.80 12.11
C LEU A 84 10.77 -15.37 12.73
N ALA A 85 11.85 -16.05 12.34
CA ALA A 85 13.17 -16.05 12.97
C ALA A 85 13.85 -14.67 13.02
N ASN A 86 13.33 -13.72 12.23
CA ASN A 86 13.89 -12.38 12.18
C ASN A 86 13.20 -11.39 13.14
N ILE A 87 12.16 -11.83 13.84
CA ILE A 87 11.52 -11.04 14.90
C ILE A 87 12.05 -11.52 16.25
N PRO A 88 12.60 -10.63 17.09
CA PRO A 88 13.05 -10.99 18.43
C PRO A 88 11.94 -11.69 19.23
N LYS A 89 12.27 -12.81 19.88
CA LYS A 89 11.29 -13.63 20.61
C LYS A 89 10.46 -12.88 21.63
N ASN A 90 11.05 -11.88 22.28
CA ASN A 90 10.37 -11.01 23.25
C ASN A 90 9.35 -10.04 22.63
N LEU A 91 9.36 -9.90 21.30
CA LEU A 91 8.39 -9.09 20.55
C LEU A 91 7.28 -9.94 19.89
N LEU A 92 7.40 -11.27 19.96
CA LEU A 92 6.36 -12.15 19.47
C LEU A 92 5.14 -12.09 20.40
N ARG A 93 3.96 -12.13 19.81
CA ARG A 93 2.72 -12.19 20.57
C ARG A 93 2.63 -13.51 21.34
N THR A 94 2.34 -13.43 22.63
CA THR A 94 2.07 -14.59 23.48
C THR A 94 0.62 -14.69 23.92
N SER A 95 -0.18 -13.63 23.68
CA SER A 95 -1.61 -13.61 23.99
C SER A 95 -2.44 -14.12 22.80
N THR A 96 -3.59 -14.70 23.08
CA THR A 96 -4.61 -15.01 22.07
C THR A 96 -5.16 -13.72 21.44
N TYR A 97 -5.74 -13.81 20.26
CA TYR A 97 -6.38 -12.70 19.58
C TYR A 97 -7.49 -13.21 18.64
N LEU A 98 -8.45 -12.34 18.36
CA LEU A 98 -9.61 -12.66 17.51
C LEU A 98 -10.39 -13.90 18.01
N ASP A 99 -10.54 -14.02 19.34
CA ASP A 99 -11.19 -15.18 19.98
C ASP A 99 -12.71 -15.12 19.89
N HIS A 100 -13.29 -13.97 19.55
CA HIS A 100 -14.73 -13.84 19.38
C HIS A 100 -15.22 -14.70 18.21
N PRO A 101 -16.31 -15.46 18.36
CA PRO A 101 -16.81 -16.39 17.34
C PRO A 101 -17.07 -15.75 15.97
N VAL A 102 -17.36 -14.45 15.91
CA VAL A 102 -17.58 -13.72 14.66
C VAL A 102 -16.38 -13.79 13.70
N PHE A 103 -15.15 -13.86 14.21
CA PHE A 103 -13.95 -13.98 13.41
C PHE A 103 -13.73 -15.37 12.82
N ASN A 104 -14.50 -16.34 13.29
CA ASN A 104 -14.44 -17.74 12.86
C ASN A 104 -15.78 -18.21 12.26
N SER A 105 -16.58 -17.27 11.79
CA SER A 105 -17.89 -17.50 11.18
C SER A 105 -17.97 -16.78 9.82
N TYR A 106 -19.03 -17.04 9.07
CA TYR A 106 -19.32 -16.33 7.81
C TYR A 106 -18.23 -16.47 6.73
N HIS A 107 -17.82 -17.73 6.49
CA HIS A 107 -16.74 -18.04 5.55
C HIS A 107 -17.17 -18.08 4.07
N SER A 108 -18.47 -18.09 3.77
CA SER A 108 -18.97 -17.98 2.40
C SER A 108 -19.40 -16.55 2.06
N GLU A 109 -19.38 -16.20 0.77
CA GLU A 109 -19.85 -14.89 0.28
C GLU A 109 -21.29 -14.62 0.75
N THR A 110 -22.19 -15.60 0.61
CA THR A 110 -23.60 -15.45 1.01
C THR A 110 -23.74 -15.21 2.52
N GLU A 111 -22.99 -15.93 3.35
CA GLU A 111 -23.03 -15.72 4.80
C GLU A 111 -22.50 -14.36 5.18
N MET A 112 -21.42 -13.91 4.57
CA MET A 112 -20.86 -12.59 4.80
C MET A 112 -21.85 -11.49 4.41
N LEU A 113 -22.48 -11.57 3.24
CA LEU A 113 -23.49 -10.62 2.80
C LEU A 113 -24.67 -10.53 3.77
N ARG A 114 -25.17 -11.69 4.25
CA ARG A 114 -26.25 -11.75 5.24
C ARG A 114 -25.82 -11.16 6.58
N TYR A 115 -24.59 -11.40 6.99
CA TYR A 115 -24.05 -10.84 8.22
C TYR A 115 -23.91 -9.32 8.12
N LEU A 116 -23.38 -8.80 7.02
CA LEU A 116 -23.31 -7.35 6.77
C LEU A 116 -24.68 -6.71 6.75
N LYS A 117 -25.67 -7.36 6.13
CA LYS A 117 -27.06 -6.88 6.15
C LYS A 117 -27.65 -6.87 7.55
N LYS A 118 -27.39 -7.87 8.37
CA LYS A 118 -27.79 -7.91 9.78
C LYS A 118 -27.21 -6.76 10.58
N LEU A 119 -25.93 -6.42 10.36
CA LEU A 119 -25.29 -5.26 11.00
C LEU A 119 -25.89 -3.95 10.53
N GLU A 120 -26.10 -3.80 9.23
CA GLU A 120 -26.76 -2.64 8.65
C GLU A 120 -28.18 -2.41 9.23
N ASP A 121 -28.93 -3.50 9.43
CA ASP A 121 -30.29 -3.43 9.94
C ASP A 121 -30.38 -3.12 11.45
N ALA A 122 -29.28 -3.28 12.18
CA ALA A 122 -29.22 -2.99 13.61
C ALA A 122 -29.16 -1.48 13.92
N ASP A 123 -28.82 -0.64 12.95
CA ASP A 123 -28.69 0.81 13.12
C ASP A 123 -29.24 1.57 11.90
N ILE A 124 -29.03 2.88 11.88
CA ILE A 124 -29.45 3.77 10.79
C ILE A 124 -28.63 3.43 9.54
N ALA A 125 -29.34 3.16 8.44
CA ALA A 125 -28.72 2.88 7.15
C ALA A 125 -29.13 3.91 6.10
N LEU A 126 -28.22 4.23 5.19
CA LEU A 126 -28.41 5.26 4.16
C LEU A 126 -29.57 4.98 3.20
N ASN A 127 -29.89 3.71 2.97
CA ASN A 127 -30.94 3.28 2.06
C ASN A 127 -32.36 3.37 2.65
N ARG A 128 -32.51 3.70 3.95
CA ARG A 128 -33.78 3.69 4.66
C ARG A 128 -33.95 4.81 5.68
N SER A 129 -33.03 5.75 5.73
CA SER A 129 -33.11 6.86 6.71
C SER A 129 -32.74 8.19 6.06
N MET A 130 -33.36 9.26 6.57
CA MET A 130 -32.89 10.62 6.32
C MET A 130 -31.83 10.99 7.35
N ILE A 131 -30.68 11.46 6.91
CA ILE A 131 -29.63 11.94 7.77
C ILE A 131 -29.69 13.45 7.83
N ALA A 132 -30.05 13.96 9.01
CA ALA A 132 -30.27 15.39 9.23
C ALA A 132 -28.96 16.20 9.23
N LEU A 133 -27.83 15.55 9.47
CA LEU A 133 -26.52 16.18 9.49
C LEU A 133 -25.74 15.88 8.22
N GLY A 134 -25.13 16.91 7.61
CA GLY A 134 -24.15 16.75 6.56
C GLY A 134 -22.92 16.06 7.11
N SER A 135 -22.94 14.73 7.17
CA SER A 135 -21.77 13.97 7.56
C SER A 135 -20.68 14.07 6.50
N CYS A 136 -19.45 14.34 6.92
CA CYS A 136 -18.28 14.38 6.05
C CYS A 136 -18.04 13.05 5.31
N THR A 137 -18.61 11.96 5.73
CA THR A 137 -18.29 10.61 5.25
C THR A 137 -19.41 9.92 4.49
N MET A 138 -20.61 10.50 4.46
CA MET A 138 -21.81 9.81 3.94
C MET A 138 -22.17 10.28 2.53
N LYS A 139 -21.20 10.29 1.64
CA LYS A 139 -21.42 10.59 0.21
C LYS A 139 -21.75 9.30 -0.53
N LEU A 140 -22.92 9.27 -1.16
CA LEU A 140 -23.29 8.16 -2.04
C LEU A 140 -22.84 8.47 -3.46
N ASN A 141 -22.13 7.52 -4.06
CA ASN A 141 -21.77 7.54 -5.45
C ASN A 141 -22.51 6.42 -6.19
N ALA A 142 -22.82 6.62 -7.46
CA ALA A 142 -23.32 5.55 -8.29
C ALA A 142 -22.26 4.43 -8.42
N VAL A 143 -22.72 3.18 -8.50
CA VAL A 143 -21.80 2.03 -8.67
C VAL A 143 -20.92 2.21 -9.89
N SER A 144 -21.47 2.75 -10.99
CA SER A 144 -20.72 3.04 -12.21
C SER A 144 -19.60 4.07 -12.02
N GLU A 145 -19.74 5.01 -11.11
CA GLU A 145 -18.69 5.97 -10.74
C GLU A 145 -17.58 5.34 -9.92
N MET A 146 -17.91 4.29 -9.17
CA MET A 146 -16.95 3.57 -8.32
C MET A 146 -16.15 2.49 -9.07
N ILE A 147 -16.68 1.98 -10.18
CA ILE A 147 -16.02 0.91 -10.96
C ILE A 147 -14.57 1.25 -11.33
N PRO A 148 -14.24 2.47 -11.83
CA PRO A 148 -12.86 2.82 -12.20
C PRO A 148 -11.85 2.65 -11.07
N VAL A 149 -12.26 2.79 -9.80
CA VAL A 149 -11.38 2.61 -8.63
C VAL A 149 -10.79 1.18 -8.58
N THR A 150 -11.48 0.20 -9.16
CA THR A 150 -11.03 -1.19 -9.21
C THR A 150 -10.11 -1.51 -10.39
N TRP A 151 -9.99 -0.62 -11.36
CA TRP A 151 -9.11 -0.83 -12.51
C TRP A 151 -7.66 -0.83 -12.06
N LYS A 152 -6.86 -1.69 -12.69
CA LYS A 152 -5.45 -1.89 -12.31
C LYS A 152 -4.64 -0.60 -12.40
N GLU A 153 -4.94 0.22 -13.38
CA GLU A 153 -4.29 1.50 -13.65
C GLU A 153 -4.48 2.50 -12.52
N PHE A 154 -5.57 2.37 -11.74
CA PHE A 154 -5.87 3.20 -10.58
C PHE A 154 -5.57 2.51 -9.25
N SER A 155 -5.82 1.21 -9.14
CA SER A 155 -5.74 0.48 -7.87
C SER A 155 -4.35 -0.08 -7.53
N GLN A 156 -3.49 -0.28 -8.54
CA GLN A 156 -2.20 -0.95 -8.33
C GLN A 156 -0.97 -0.05 -8.27
N PRO A 157 -0.96 1.19 -8.79
CA PRO A 157 0.21 2.04 -8.64
C PRO A 157 0.52 2.33 -7.19
N HIS A 158 1.78 2.14 -6.80
CA HIS A 158 2.21 2.49 -5.47
C HIS A 158 2.35 4.01 -5.33
N PRO A 159 1.96 4.64 -4.21
CA PRO A 159 2.05 6.11 -4.03
C PRO A 159 3.46 6.69 -4.21
N PHE A 160 4.49 5.90 -4.00
CA PHE A 160 5.89 6.27 -4.19
C PHE A 160 6.52 5.65 -5.44
N SER A 161 5.70 5.30 -6.44
CA SER A 161 6.22 4.93 -7.75
C SER A 161 7.00 6.08 -8.38
N PRO A 162 8.00 5.80 -9.23
CA PRO A 162 8.68 6.83 -10.00
C PRO A 162 7.70 7.75 -10.73
N VAL A 163 7.97 9.06 -10.70
CA VAL A 163 7.05 10.08 -11.22
C VAL A 163 6.77 9.88 -12.72
N GLU A 164 7.75 9.35 -13.43
CA GLU A 164 7.67 9.06 -14.87
C GLU A 164 6.67 7.96 -15.20
N GLN A 165 6.29 7.15 -14.22
CA GLN A 165 5.30 6.08 -14.35
C GLN A 165 3.88 6.53 -13.98
N MET A 166 3.70 7.78 -13.56
CA MET A 166 2.46 8.29 -12.96
C MET A 166 1.82 9.44 -13.76
N ASP A 167 2.07 9.51 -15.06
CA ASP A 167 1.59 10.63 -15.90
C ASP A 167 0.07 10.76 -15.89
N GLY A 168 -0.67 9.65 -15.97
CA GLY A 168 -2.14 9.67 -15.90
C GLY A 168 -2.67 10.23 -14.57
N TYR A 169 -2.06 9.88 -13.44
CA TYR A 169 -2.42 10.48 -12.15
C TYR A 169 -2.06 11.97 -12.06
N ARG A 170 -0.95 12.37 -12.66
CA ARG A 170 -0.55 13.78 -12.71
C ARG A 170 -1.53 14.63 -13.51
N GLU A 171 -1.99 14.10 -14.64
CA GLU A 171 -3.04 14.72 -15.47
C GLU A 171 -4.34 14.84 -14.68
N LEU A 172 -4.81 13.74 -14.09
CA LEU A 172 -6.01 13.70 -13.24
C LEU A 172 -5.95 14.75 -12.13
N PHE A 173 -4.84 14.85 -11.39
CA PHE A 173 -4.69 15.83 -10.32
C PHE A 173 -4.64 17.26 -10.83
N THR A 174 -4.06 17.47 -11.98
CA THR A 174 -3.98 18.79 -12.62
C THR A 174 -5.36 19.27 -13.04
N ASP A 175 -6.11 18.43 -13.71
CA ASP A 175 -7.46 18.74 -14.17
C ASP A 175 -8.41 18.97 -12.99
N LEU A 176 -8.38 18.11 -11.99
CA LEU A 176 -9.20 18.28 -10.79
C LEU A 176 -8.89 19.61 -10.07
N LYS A 177 -7.61 19.95 -9.90
CA LYS A 177 -7.22 21.24 -9.32
C LYS A 177 -7.73 22.41 -10.13
N ASN A 178 -7.65 22.35 -11.46
CA ASN A 178 -8.12 23.40 -12.35
C ASN A 178 -9.64 23.55 -12.27
N TRP A 179 -10.39 22.47 -12.26
CA TRP A 179 -11.84 22.49 -12.08
C TRP A 179 -12.23 23.09 -10.74
N LEU A 180 -11.61 22.66 -9.66
CA LEU A 180 -11.89 23.19 -8.32
C LEU A 180 -11.54 24.67 -8.21
N ARG A 181 -10.45 25.12 -8.80
CA ARG A 181 -10.10 26.55 -8.88
C ARG A 181 -11.17 27.35 -9.62
N SER A 182 -11.63 26.83 -10.76
CA SER A 182 -12.67 27.48 -11.56
C SER A 182 -13.98 27.59 -10.82
N ILE A 183 -14.39 26.53 -10.11
CA ILE A 183 -15.64 26.47 -9.36
C ILE A 183 -15.62 27.39 -8.15
N THR A 184 -14.52 27.42 -7.42
CA THR A 184 -14.41 28.15 -6.14
C THR A 184 -13.89 29.58 -6.28
N GLY A 185 -13.23 29.89 -7.41
CA GLY A 185 -12.55 31.18 -7.61
C GLY A 185 -11.25 31.36 -6.82
N PHE A 186 -10.77 30.31 -6.13
CA PHE A 186 -9.50 30.38 -5.41
C PHE A 186 -8.30 30.31 -6.36
N SER A 187 -7.20 30.97 -5.97
CA SER A 187 -5.96 30.97 -6.74
C SER A 187 -5.23 29.63 -6.74
N GLY A 188 -5.40 28.82 -5.69
CA GLY A 188 -4.76 27.52 -5.53
C GLY A 188 -5.63 26.50 -4.82
N VAL A 189 -5.37 25.21 -5.08
CA VAL A 189 -6.04 24.07 -4.45
C VAL A 189 -4.99 23.01 -4.13
N SER A 190 -5.04 22.45 -2.92
CA SER A 190 -4.27 21.29 -2.51
C SER A 190 -5.17 20.06 -2.38
N LEU A 191 -4.72 18.93 -2.91
CA LEU A 191 -5.39 17.62 -2.77
C LEU A 191 -4.68 16.74 -1.71
N GLN A 192 -3.73 17.30 -0.94
CA GLN A 192 -2.94 16.55 0.04
C GLN A 192 -3.68 16.20 1.34
N PRO A 193 -4.52 17.08 1.93
CA PRO A 193 -5.23 16.74 3.16
C PRO A 193 -6.13 15.51 2.99
N ASN A 194 -6.00 14.56 3.93
CA ASN A 194 -6.73 13.28 3.87
C ASN A 194 -8.10 13.32 4.57
N ALA A 195 -8.39 14.40 5.30
CA ALA A 195 -9.66 14.58 6.02
C ALA A 195 -10.00 16.05 6.15
N GLY A 196 -11.27 16.36 6.49
CA GLY A 196 -11.73 17.73 6.71
C GLY A 196 -10.89 18.47 7.75
N ALA A 197 -10.70 17.88 8.92
CA ALA A 197 -9.88 18.46 9.99
C ALA A 197 -8.42 18.74 9.57
N GLN A 198 -7.84 17.89 8.74
CA GLN A 198 -6.50 18.14 8.18
C GLN A 198 -6.50 19.28 7.19
N GLY A 199 -7.56 19.44 6.40
CA GLY A 199 -7.74 20.57 5.49
C GLY A 199 -7.86 21.89 6.24
N GLU A 200 -8.64 21.93 7.31
CA GLU A 200 -8.79 23.08 8.20
C GLU A 200 -7.46 23.46 8.84
N PHE A 201 -6.75 22.47 9.42
CA PHE A 201 -5.45 22.70 10.02
C PHE A 201 -4.42 23.20 9.01
N ALA A 202 -4.34 22.57 7.83
CA ALA A 202 -3.44 22.98 6.76
C ALA A 202 -3.74 24.42 6.30
N GLY A 203 -5.02 24.79 6.17
CA GLY A 203 -5.45 26.14 5.84
C GLY A 203 -4.98 27.16 6.88
N LEU A 204 -5.17 26.88 8.15
CA LEU A 204 -4.69 27.73 9.24
C LEU A 204 -3.16 27.91 9.22
N MET A 205 -2.43 26.83 8.94
CA MET A 205 -0.95 26.89 8.87
C MET A 205 -0.45 27.71 7.66
N VAL A 206 -1.22 27.73 6.57
CA VAL A 206 -0.88 28.55 5.39
C VAL A 206 -1.15 30.03 5.63
N ILE A 207 -2.20 30.36 6.42
CA ILE A 207 -2.56 31.75 6.74
C ILE A 207 -1.59 32.37 7.77
N ARG A 208 -1.06 31.59 8.68
CA ARG A 208 -0.13 32.02 9.73
C ARG A 208 1.26 32.36 9.19
#